data_be4d63c8cc082ce2e8c9330028ef1045
#
_entry.id   be4d63c8cc082ce2e8c9330028ef1045
#
_cell.length_a   1.000
_cell.length_b   1.000
_cell.length_c   1.000
_cell.angle_alpha   90.00
_cell.angle_beta   90.00
_cell.angle_gamma   90.00
#
_symmetry.space_group_name_H-M   'P 1'
#
loop_
_entity.id
_entity.type
_entity.pdbx_description
1 polymer ?
#
loop_
_entity_poly.entity_id
_entity_poly.type
_entity_poly.pdbx_seq_one_letter_code
_entity_poly.pdbx_strand_id
1 'polypeptide(L)'
;MKKITVIGAGNVGATTAQRIAEKELAEEVILLDVLEGIPQGKALDILQSSPVESFDSKICGTNDYSETKNSDIIVITAGLARKPGMSRDDLLLANADIVKTVTEKSVEHSTQAIIIVVSNPLDVMSYVAFKVSGFERHRVIGMAGILDTVRFRTFIANEMDISVNDISTMVLGGHGDSMVPLVRYTTVSGIPLSELLSKDKIDKLVTRTRNGGIEIVNYLKTGSAYYAPSAAAAEMVESIVKNKKRIFPCSVFLNGEYGFENVFCGVPVRLGKEGILNILELKLLPEELSALKKSADDVKANIKKLKI
;
A
#
# COMPACT_ATOMS: atom_id res chain seq x y z
N MET A 1 -0.88 -14.37 -14.01
CA MET A 1 -1.36 -13.20 -14.77
C MET A 1 -0.40 -12.90 -15.91
N LYS A 2 -0.89 -12.28 -16.97
CA LYS A 2 -0.03 -12.03 -18.14
C LYS A 2 0.80 -10.77 -17.95
N LYS A 3 0.19 -9.67 -17.53
CA LYS A 3 0.87 -8.38 -17.45
C LYS A 3 0.55 -7.63 -16.15
N ILE A 4 1.58 -7.05 -15.55
CA ILE A 4 1.45 -6.14 -14.41
C ILE A 4 2.20 -4.86 -14.72
N THR A 5 1.54 -3.71 -14.54
CA THR A 5 2.15 -2.40 -14.71
C THR A 5 2.42 -1.74 -13.36
N VAL A 6 3.62 -1.22 -13.17
CA VAL A 6 4.00 -0.36 -12.05
C VAL A 6 4.24 1.04 -12.57
N ILE A 7 3.46 2.01 -12.08
CA ILE A 7 3.53 3.42 -12.49
C ILE A 7 4.27 4.22 -11.43
N GLY A 8 5.34 4.88 -11.88
CA GLY A 8 6.32 5.56 -11.04
C GLY A 8 7.59 4.72 -10.89
N ALA A 9 8.67 5.12 -11.58
CA ALA A 9 9.97 4.44 -11.52
C ALA A 9 10.89 5.01 -10.42
N GLY A 10 10.31 5.57 -9.35
CA GLY A 10 11.04 5.92 -8.14
C GLY A 10 11.54 4.67 -7.41
N ASN A 11 12.07 4.84 -6.19
CA ASN A 11 12.62 3.72 -5.43
C ASN A 11 11.54 2.68 -5.07
N VAL A 12 10.35 3.10 -4.66
CA VAL A 12 9.25 2.18 -4.32
C VAL A 12 8.80 1.40 -5.55
N GLY A 13 8.56 2.10 -6.68
CA GLY A 13 8.04 1.46 -7.88
C GLY A 13 9.04 0.50 -8.51
N ALA A 14 10.30 0.90 -8.69
CA ALA A 14 11.33 0.04 -9.23
C ALA A 14 11.56 -1.22 -8.36
N THR A 15 11.63 -1.06 -7.03
CA THR A 15 11.75 -2.20 -6.12
C THR A 15 10.48 -3.08 -6.11
N THR A 16 9.30 -2.50 -6.33
CA THR A 16 8.07 -3.29 -6.48
C THR A 16 8.10 -4.11 -7.78
N ALA A 17 8.50 -3.49 -8.90
CA ALA A 17 8.63 -4.17 -10.18
C ALA A 17 9.65 -5.31 -10.11
N GLN A 18 10.82 -5.07 -9.50
CA GLN A 18 11.82 -6.08 -9.22
C GLN A 18 11.24 -7.27 -8.45
N ARG A 19 10.56 -7.03 -7.32
CA ARG A 19 9.95 -8.11 -6.51
C ARG A 19 8.88 -8.90 -7.26
N ILE A 20 8.12 -8.23 -8.13
CA ILE A 20 7.11 -8.88 -8.97
C ILE A 20 7.80 -9.79 -9.99
N ALA A 21 8.88 -9.33 -10.63
CA ALA A 21 9.65 -10.10 -11.60
C ALA A 21 10.35 -11.32 -10.94
N GLU A 22 11.11 -11.09 -9.87
CA GLU A 22 11.83 -12.15 -9.12
C GLU A 22 10.90 -13.24 -8.57
N LYS A 23 9.67 -12.89 -8.20
CA LYS A 23 8.66 -13.85 -7.75
C LYS A 23 7.83 -14.46 -8.88
N GLU A 24 8.12 -14.10 -10.12
CA GLU A 24 7.42 -14.53 -11.33
C GLU A 24 5.89 -14.39 -11.21
N LEU A 25 5.44 -13.22 -10.71
CA LEU A 25 4.01 -12.96 -10.51
C LEU A 25 3.29 -12.58 -11.81
N ALA A 26 4.02 -12.27 -12.88
CA ALA A 26 3.50 -12.01 -14.21
C ALA A 26 4.50 -12.48 -15.27
N GLU A 27 4.02 -12.77 -16.48
CA GLU A 27 4.87 -13.04 -17.65
C GLU A 27 5.60 -11.77 -18.08
N GLU A 28 4.94 -10.61 -17.92
CA GLU A 28 5.46 -9.30 -18.30
C GLU A 28 5.20 -8.25 -17.21
N VAL A 29 6.24 -7.52 -16.83
CA VAL A 29 6.20 -6.40 -15.88
C VAL A 29 6.57 -5.12 -16.63
N ILE A 30 5.67 -4.14 -16.64
CA ILE A 30 5.91 -2.82 -17.22
C ILE A 30 6.25 -1.84 -16.11
N LEU A 31 7.41 -1.20 -16.19
CA LEU A 31 7.78 -0.09 -15.33
C LEU A 31 7.61 1.22 -16.11
N LEU A 32 6.61 2.04 -15.74
CA LEU A 32 6.28 3.27 -16.43
C LEU A 32 6.61 4.49 -15.58
N ASP A 33 7.22 5.50 -16.21
CA ASP A 33 7.43 6.83 -15.61
C ASP A 33 7.37 7.91 -16.68
N VAL A 34 7.14 9.16 -16.26
CA VAL A 34 7.17 10.33 -17.15
C VAL A 34 8.59 10.80 -17.48
N LEU A 35 9.57 10.44 -16.66
CA LEU A 35 10.97 10.81 -16.84
C LEU A 35 11.64 9.86 -17.84
N GLU A 36 12.00 10.38 -19.00
CA GLU A 36 12.65 9.63 -20.07
C GLU A 36 13.98 9.00 -19.56
N GLY A 37 14.22 7.76 -19.96
CA GLY A 37 15.42 7.01 -19.62
C GLY A 37 15.41 6.35 -18.23
N ILE A 38 14.69 6.91 -17.27
CA ILE A 38 14.66 6.37 -15.90
C ILE A 38 14.00 4.98 -15.81
N PRO A 39 12.78 4.77 -16.33
CA PRO A 39 12.17 3.44 -16.29
C PRO A 39 12.93 2.44 -17.15
N GLN A 40 13.45 2.86 -18.32
CA GLN A 40 14.21 2.00 -19.21
C GLN A 40 15.51 1.50 -18.56
N GLY A 41 16.27 2.42 -17.95
CA GLY A 41 17.53 2.08 -17.29
C GLY A 41 17.32 1.13 -16.12
N LYS A 42 16.33 1.40 -15.25
CA LYS A 42 16.02 0.55 -14.10
C LYS A 42 15.48 -0.82 -14.51
N ALA A 43 14.57 -0.87 -15.49
CA ALA A 43 14.05 -2.13 -15.99
C ALA A 43 15.15 -3.00 -16.62
N LEU A 44 16.08 -2.40 -17.38
CA LEU A 44 17.19 -3.11 -17.97
C LEU A 44 18.16 -3.67 -16.90
N ASP A 45 18.45 -2.89 -15.85
CA ASP A 45 19.30 -3.32 -14.73
C ASP A 45 18.66 -4.50 -13.97
N ILE A 46 17.36 -4.42 -13.67
CA ILE A 46 16.60 -5.52 -13.07
C ILE A 46 16.62 -6.76 -13.99
N LEU A 47 16.40 -6.58 -15.31
CA LEU A 47 16.42 -7.68 -16.26
C LEU A 47 17.79 -8.36 -16.30
N GLN A 48 18.88 -7.60 -16.20
CA GLN A 48 20.25 -8.14 -16.17
C GLN A 48 20.56 -8.95 -14.91
N SER A 49 19.78 -8.79 -13.83
CA SER A 49 19.91 -9.64 -12.64
C SER A 49 19.23 -11.01 -12.81
N SER A 50 18.38 -11.19 -13.83
CA SER A 50 17.58 -12.41 -14.00
C SER A 50 18.40 -13.72 -14.07
N PRO A 51 19.60 -13.79 -14.70
CA PRO A 51 20.37 -15.03 -14.70
C PRO A 51 20.92 -15.41 -13.31
N VAL A 52 21.09 -14.44 -12.41
CA VAL A 52 21.58 -14.64 -11.04
C VAL A 52 20.43 -14.99 -10.11
N GLU A 53 19.30 -14.26 -10.22
CA GLU A 53 18.11 -14.42 -9.38
C GLU A 53 17.18 -15.54 -9.89
N SER A 54 17.46 -16.10 -11.07
CA SER A 54 16.74 -17.25 -11.65
C SER A 54 15.24 -16.97 -11.89
N PHE A 55 14.92 -15.87 -12.58
CA PHE A 55 13.54 -15.58 -13.03
C PHE A 55 13.48 -15.34 -14.54
N ASP A 56 12.34 -15.69 -15.17
CA ASP A 56 12.09 -15.56 -16.61
C ASP A 56 11.03 -14.47 -16.94
N SER A 57 10.46 -13.79 -15.93
CA SER A 57 9.56 -12.66 -16.16
C SER A 57 10.24 -11.57 -16.98
N LYS A 58 9.59 -11.15 -18.05
CA LYS A 58 10.06 -10.00 -18.85
C LYS A 58 9.79 -8.71 -18.07
N ILE A 59 10.78 -7.83 -17.98
CA ILE A 59 10.59 -6.49 -17.46
C ILE A 59 11.00 -5.45 -18.49
N CYS A 60 10.13 -4.46 -18.72
CA CYS A 60 10.33 -3.40 -19.69
C CYS A 60 10.04 -2.03 -19.05
N GLY A 61 10.92 -1.06 -19.33
CA GLY A 61 10.71 0.33 -18.93
C GLY A 61 10.17 1.17 -20.08
N THR A 62 9.17 2.00 -19.83
CA THR A 62 8.53 2.82 -20.87
C THR A 62 8.06 4.18 -20.35
N ASN A 63 7.88 5.13 -21.29
CA ASN A 63 7.19 6.39 -21.05
C ASN A 63 5.82 6.43 -21.76
N ASP A 64 5.49 5.37 -22.49
CA ASP A 64 4.26 5.27 -23.30
C ASP A 64 3.21 4.42 -22.57
N TYR A 65 2.04 5.01 -22.30
CA TYR A 65 0.92 4.32 -21.68
C TYR A 65 0.31 3.24 -22.55
N SER A 66 0.48 3.27 -23.87
CA SER A 66 -0.01 2.21 -24.76
C SER A 66 0.59 0.83 -24.45
N GLU A 67 1.83 0.79 -23.95
CA GLU A 67 2.51 -0.42 -23.52
C GLU A 67 1.86 -1.06 -22.28
N THR A 68 1.06 -0.29 -21.51
CA THR A 68 0.33 -0.82 -20.33
C THR A 68 -0.93 -1.59 -20.72
N LYS A 69 -1.26 -1.67 -22.02
CA LYS A 69 -2.48 -2.30 -22.50
C LYS A 69 -2.66 -3.73 -21.98
N ASN A 70 -3.90 -3.99 -21.54
CA ASN A 70 -4.33 -5.29 -20.99
C ASN A 70 -3.56 -5.71 -19.72
N SER A 71 -3.12 -4.76 -18.90
CA SER A 71 -2.60 -5.09 -17.57
C SER A 71 -3.69 -5.70 -16.69
N ASP A 72 -3.34 -6.82 -16.04
CA ASP A 72 -4.20 -7.47 -15.04
C ASP A 72 -4.21 -6.69 -13.71
N ILE A 73 -3.04 -6.10 -13.35
CA ILE A 73 -2.87 -5.27 -12.16
C ILE A 73 -2.09 -4.01 -12.53
N ILE A 74 -2.51 -2.89 -11.98
CA ILE A 74 -1.80 -1.60 -12.05
C ILE A 74 -1.43 -1.20 -10.64
N VAL A 75 -0.13 -1.02 -10.37
CA VAL A 75 0.39 -0.53 -9.09
C VAL A 75 0.80 0.93 -9.25
N ILE A 76 0.10 1.85 -8.59
CA ILE A 76 0.37 3.29 -8.68
C ILE A 76 1.27 3.71 -7.52
N THR A 77 2.53 3.98 -7.83
CA THR A 77 3.52 4.52 -6.88
C THR A 77 3.95 5.95 -7.23
N ALA A 78 3.40 6.48 -8.34
CA ALA A 78 3.69 7.83 -8.83
C ALA A 78 3.22 8.90 -7.84
N GLY A 79 4.05 9.88 -7.61
CA GLY A 79 3.78 11.00 -6.70
C GLY A 79 5.05 11.74 -6.32
N LEU A 80 4.88 12.93 -5.78
CA LEU A 80 5.97 13.76 -5.29
C LEU A 80 6.24 13.46 -3.81
N ALA A 81 7.51 13.43 -3.43
CA ALA A 81 7.91 13.54 -2.05
C ALA A 81 7.80 15.01 -1.59
N ARG A 82 7.50 15.22 -0.31
CA ARG A 82 7.41 16.56 0.27
C ARG A 82 8.75 17.28 0.14
N LYS A 83 8.73 18.47 -0.45
CA LYS A 83 9.91 19.33 -0.59
C LYS A 83 9.92 20.38 0.54
N PRO A 84 11.10 20.93 0.92
CA PRO A 84 11.18 22.07 1.82
C PRO A 84 10.32 23.24 1.31
N GLY A 85 9.54 23.87 2.21
CA GLY A 85 8.63 24.96 1.87
C GLY A 85 7.25 24.55 1.37
N MET A 86 7.03 23.27 1.03
CA MET A 86 5.73 22.76 0.58
C MET A 86 4.83 22.45 1.78
N SER A 87 3.62 22.98 1.79
CA SER A 87 2.60 22.64 2.79
C SER A 87 2.08 21.21 2.59
N ARG A 88 1.35 20.68 3.59
CA ARG A 88 0.68 19.38 3.45
C ARG A 88 -0.42 19.44 2.39
N ASP A 89 -1.11 20.56 2.28
CA ASP A 89 -2.20 20.74 1.32
C ASP A 89 -1.67 20.88 -0.11
N ASP A 90 -0.54 21.58 -0.32
CA ASP A 90 0.10 21.65 -1.65
C ASP A 90 0.51 20.27 -2.14
N LEU A 91 1.10 19.44 -1.26
CA LEU A 91 1.49 18.08 -1.59
C LEU A 91 0.27 17.20 -1.90
N LEU A 92 -0.80 17.35 -1.12
CA LEU A 92 -2.06 16.64 -1.33
C LEU A 92 -2.64 16.93 -2.71
N LEU A 93 -2.76 18.20 -3.09
CA LEU A 93 -3.33 18.62 -4.37
C LEU A 93 -2.44 18.19 -5.55
N ALA A 94 -1.12 18.39 -5.44
CA ALA A 94 -0.18 17.97 -6.49
C ALA A 94 -0.22 16.45 -6.72
N ASN A 95 -0.25 15.65 -5.65
CA ASN A 95 -0.34 14.20 -5.78
C ASN A 95 -1.72 13.74 -6.28
N ALA A 96 -2.80 14.44 -5.92
CA ALA A 96 -4.13 14.16 -6.47
C ALA A 96 -4.17 14.34 -7.99
N ASP A 97 -3.58 15.41 -8.52
CA ASP A 97 -3.49 15.65 -9.97
C ASP A 97 -2.63 14.58 -10.67
N ILE A 98 -1.52 14.18 -10.06
CA ILE A 98 -0.67 13.10 -10.59
C ILE A 98 -1.45 11.78 -10.63
N VAL A 99 -2.05 11.36 -9.50
CA VAL A 99 -2.78 10.09 -9.42
C VAL A 99 -4.00 10.09 -10.34
N LYS A 100 -4.70 11.23 -10.46
CA LYS A 100 -5.77 11.41 -11.42
C LYS A 100 -5.26 11.13 -12.84
N THR A 101 -4.22 11.85 -13.28
CA THR A 101 -3.68 11.75 -14.65
C THR A 101 -3.20 10.33 -14.98
N VAL A 102 -2.44 9.69 -14.06
CA VAL A 102 -1.93 8.34 -14.32
C VAL A 102 -3.04 7.29 -14.31
N THR A 103 -4.09 7.51 -13.51
CA THR A 103 -5.26 6.62 -13.48
C THR A 103 -6.04 6.73 -14.79
N GLU A 104 -6.41 7.94 -15.22
CA GLU A 104 -7.12 8.20 -16.47
C GLU A 104 -6.44 7.49 -17.65
N LYS A 105 -5.15 7.78 -17.85
CA LYS A 105 -4.36 7.20 -18.93
C LYS A 105 -4.25 5.68 -18.88
N SER A 106 -4.17 5.12 -17.68
CA SER A 106 -3.98 3.67 -17.51
C SER A 106 -5.26 2.89 -17.75
N VAL A 107 -6.41 3.41 -17.29
CA VAL A 107 -7.70 2.70 -17.44
C VAL A 107 -8.19 2.72 -18.89
N GLU A 108 -7.78 3.69 -19.71
CA GLU A 108 -8.04 3.72 -21.16
C GLU A 108 -7.47 2.46 -21.85
N HIS A 109 -6.34 1.96 -21.38
CA HIS A 109 -5.65 0.80 -21.95
C HIS A 109 -5.94 -0.51 -21.21
N SER A 110 -6.43 -0.44 -19.97
CA SER A 110 -6.58 -1.62 -19.08
C SER A 110 -7.87 -1.58 -18.25
N THR A 111 -9.01 -1.68 -18.95
CA THR A 111 -10.37 -1.54 -18.37
C THR A 111 -10.75 -2.61 -17.35
N GLN A 112 -10.05 -3.74 -17.33
CA GLN A 112 -10.31 -4.87 -16.44
C GLN A 112 -9.29 -5.01 -15.30
N ALA A 113 -8.34 -4.09 -15.20
CA ALA A 113 -7.28 -4.15 -14.20
C ALA A 113 -7.81 -4.02 -12.75
N ILE A 114 -7.04 -4.57 -11.82
CA ILE A 114 -7.13 -4.24 -10.39
C ILE A 114 -6.09 -3.15 -10.12
N ILE A 115 -6.49 -2.09 -9.42
CA ILE A 115 -5.60 -0.97 -9.07
C ILE A 115 -5.15 -1.11 -7.62
N ILE A 116 -3.83 -1.10 -7.40
CA ILE A 116 -3.22 -1.01 -6.07
C ILE A 116 -2.54 0.36 -5.97
N VAL A 117 -2.99 1.18 -5.01
CA VAL A 117 -2.43 2.51 -4.77
C VAL A 117 -1.42 2.45 -3.64
N VAL A 118 -0.24 3.05 -3.88
CA VAL A 118 0.86 3.19 -2.91
C VAL A 118 1.20 4.65 -2.65
N SER A 119 0.78 5.54 -3.56
CA SER A 119 1.00 6.99 -3.48
C SER A 119 0.38 7.62 -2.24
N ASN A 120 1.04 8.63 -1.67
CA ASN A 120 0.61 9.33 -0.47
C ASN A 120 0.05 10.75 -0.75
N PRO A 121 -0.91 11.23 0.07
CA PRO A 121 -1.57 10.58 1.21
C PRO A 121 -2.46 9.41 0.76
N LEU A 122 -2.16 8.20 1.24
CA LEU A 122 -2.62 6.95 0.64
C LEU A 122 -4.13 6.83 0.49
N ASP A 123 -4.87 7.06 1.58
CA ASP A 123 -6.33 6.86 1.59
C ASP A 123 -7.02 7.85 0.64
N VAL A 124 -6.50 9.09 0.57
CA VAL A 124 -7.02 10.11 -0.34
C VAL A 124 -6.65 9.80 -1.79
N MET A 125 -5.43 9.33 -2.06
CA MET A 125 -5.03 8.92 -3.41
C MET A 125 -5.80 7.69 -3.90
N SER A 126 -6.12 6.78 -2.99
CA SER A 126 -7.01 5.63 -3.29
C SER A 126 -8.42 6.10 -3.66
N TYR A 127 -8.94 7.11 -2.97
CA TYR A 127 -10.22 7.73 -3.32
C TYR A 127 -10.18 8.41 -4.70
N VAL A 128 -9.09 9.13 -5.02
CA VAL A 128 -8.89 9.74 -6.35
C VAL A 128 -8.90 8.66 -7.44
N ALA A 129 -8.08 7.62 -7.28
CA ALA A 129 -8.01 6.52 -8.24
C ALA A 129 -9.36 5.83 -8.42
N PHE A 130 -10.11 5.62 -7.33
CA PHE A 130 -11.46 5.03 -7.39
C PHE A 130 -12.44 5.91 -8.18
N LYS A 131 -12.50 7.21 -7.87
CA LYS A 131 -13.44 8.13 -8.53
C LYS A 131 -13.12 8.30 -10.02
N VAL A 132 -11.85 8.38 -10.34
CA VAL A 132 -11.37 8.63 -11.73
C VAL A 132 -11.47 7.38 -12.59
N SER A 133 -11.15 6.20 -12.05
CA SER A 133 -11.22 4.95 -12.83
C SER A 133 -12.65 4.54 -13.17
N GLY A 134 -13.63 4.92 -12.37
CA GLY A 134 -15.00 4.42 -12.49
C GLY A 134 -15.11 2.91 -12.22
N PHE A 135 -14.07 2.29 -11.69
CA PHE A 135 -14.05 0.86 -11.40
C PHE A 135 -14.91 0.53 -10.19
N GLU A 136 -15.38 -0.72 -10.12
CA GLU A 136 -16.06 -1.21 -8.93
C GLU A 136 -15.12 -1.20 -7.72
N ARG A 137 -15.67 -0.94 -6.53
CA ARG A 137 -14.89 -0.73 -5.30
C ARG A 137 -13.96 -1.89 -4.93
N HIS A 138 -14.29 -3.13 -5.35
CA HIS A 138 -13.46 -4.28 -5.07
C HIS A 138 -12.17 -4.33 -5.89
N ARG A 139 -12.07 -3.52 -6.96
CA ARG A 139 -10.90 -3.45 -7.84
C ARG A 139 -9.94 -2.30 -7.53
N VAL A 140 -10.24 -1.42 -6.56
CA VAL A 140 -9.36 -0.31 -6.17
C VAL A 140 -8.98 -0.43 -4.70
N ILE A 141 -7.70 -0.60 -4.42
CA ILE A 141 -7.19 -0.99 -3.10
C ILE A 141 -5.97 -0.15 -2.76
N GLY A 142 -5.93 0.42 -1.56
CA GLY A 142 -4.76 1.13 -1.05
C GLY A 142 -3.86 0.24 -0.19
N MET A 143 -2.56 0.31 -0.42
CA MET A 143 -1.54 -0.35 0.39
C MET A 143 -1.27 0.49 1.65
N ALA A 144 -1.96 0.21 2.76
CA ALA A 144 -1.94 0.98 4.00
C ALA A 144 -1.52 0.12 5.20
N GLY A 145 -2.50 -0.40 5.91
CA GLY A 145 -2.30 -1.13 7.15
C GLY A 145 -1.42 -2.37 7.01
N ILE A 146 -1.29 -2.97 5.84
CA ILE A 146 -0.35 -4.06 5.61
C ILE A 146 1.09 -3.62 5.92
N LEU A 147 1.51 -2.41 5.50
CA LEU A 147 2.82 -1.85 5.81
C LEU A 147 2.96 -1.54 7.30
N ASP A 148 1.93 -0.94 7.90
CA ASP A 148 1.97 -0.57 9.31
C ASP A 148 1.96 -1.82 10.21
N THR A 149 1.26 -2.86 9.80
CA THR A 149 1.26 -4.17 10.46
C THR A 149 2.64 -4.82 10.45
N VAL A 150 3.36 -4.81 9.32
CA VAL A 150 4.71 -5.41 9.29
C VAL A 150 5.71 -4.61 10.13
N ARG A 151 5.57 -3.30 10.23
CA ARG A 151 6.36 -2.48 11.16
C ARG A 151 6.11 -2.88 12.60
N PHE A 152 4.84 -3.00 13.00
CA PHE A 152 4.48 -3.40 14.35
C PHE A 152 5.01 -4.80 14.69
N ARG A 153 4.86 -5.76 13.77
CA ARG A 153 5.46 -7.11 13.91
C ARG A 153 6.96 -7.06 14.12
N THR A 154 7.68 -6.28 13.30
CA THR A 154 9.14 -6.14 13.40
C THR A 154 9.56 -5.56 14.74
N PHE A 155 8.85 -4.54 15.23
CA PHE A 155 9.19 -3.93 16.53
C PHE A 155 8.90 -4.85 17.70
N ILE A 156 7.82 -5.64 17.66
CA ILE A 156 7.54 -6.67 18.67
C ILE A 156 8.63 -7.75 18.63
N ALA A 157 8.97 -8.25 17.44
CA ALA A 157 10.01 -9.26 17.28
C ALA A 157 11.35 -8.83 17.88
N ASN A 158 11.76 -7.58 17.60
CA ASN A 158 13.00 -7.03 18.13
C ASN A 158 12.97 -6.82 19.66
N GLU A 159 11.81 -6.41 20.21
CA GLU A 159 11.67 -6.23 21.67
C GLU A 159 11.75 -7.56 22.44
N MET A 160 11.28 -8.64 21.82
CA MET A 160 11.18 -9.96 22.44
C MET A 160 12.31 -10.92 22.02
N ASP A 161 13.14 -10.53 21.05
CA ASP A 161 14.17 -11.38 20.43
C ASP A 161 13.61 -12.71 19.89
N ILE A 162 12.52 -12.60 19.08
CA ILE A 162 11.81 -13.75 18.50
C ILE A 162 11.63 -13.60 16.97
N SER A 163 11.23 -14.69 16.33
CA SER A 163 10.89 -14.67 14.90
C SER A 163 9.68 -13.80 14.61
N VAL A 164 9.75 -12.97 13.56
CA VAL A 164 8.60 -12.22 13.03
C VAL A 164 7.46 -13.14 12.57
N ASN A 165 7.75 -14.41 12.29
CA ASN A 165 6.74 -15.37 11.81
C ASN A 165 5.80 -15.83 12.94
N ASP A 166 6.21 -15.72 14.18
CA ASP A 166 5.39 -16.09 15.34
C ASP A 166 4.37 -15.00 15.72
N ILE A 167 4.48 -13.82 15.15
CA ILE A 167 3.65 -12.67 15.50
C ILE A 167 2.50 -12.51 14.52
N SER A 168 1.27 -12.52 15.04
CA SER A 168 0.05 -12.16 14.33
C SER A 168 -0.49 -10.85 14.91
N THR A 169 -0.73 -9.86 14.06
CA THR A 169 -1.25 -8.55 14.48
C THR A 169 -1.95 -7.85 13.32
N MET A 170 -2.62 -6.74 13.60
CA MET A 170 -3.34 -5.95 12.62
C MET A 170 -3.34 -4.47 12.99
N VAL A 171 -3.10 -3.61 12.02
CA VAL A 171 -3.18 -2.15 12.17
C VAL A 171 -4.24 -1.63 11.21
N LEU A 172 -5.26 -0.96 11.75
CA LEU A 172 -6.36 -0.39 11.00
C LEU A 172 -6.23 1.13 10.87
N GLY A 173 -7.22 1.74 10.22
CA GLY A 173 -7.31 3.20 10.05
C GLY A 173 -6.53 3.72 8.86
N GLY A 174 -6.49 5.05 8.71
CA GLY A 174 -5.74 5.72 7.67
C GLY A 174 -4.22 5.57 7.86
N HIS A 175 -3.51 5.56 6.75
CA HIS A 175 -2.05 5.43 6.75
C HIS A 175 -1.38 6.73 7.22
N GLY A 176 -1.04 6.82 8.51
CA GLY A 176 -0.43 8.00 9.15
C GLY A 176 -0.59 7.98 10.66
N ASP A 177 -0.55 9.18 11.27
CA ASP A 177 -0.57 9.35 12.72
C ASP A 177 -1.86 8.81 13.39
N SER A 178 -2.95 8.71 12.62
CA SER A 178 -4.26 8.22 13.08
C SER A 178 -4.46 6.72 12.93
N MET A 179 -3.43 5.94 12.60
CA MET A 179 -3.51 4.48 12.54
C MET A 179 -3.89 3.87 13.89
N VAL A 180 -4.57 2.72 13.85
CA VAL A 180 -5.12 2.03 15.01
C VAL A 180 -4.53 0.62 15.13
N PRO A 181 -3.38 0.44 15.79
CA PRO A 181 -2.85 -0.89 16.09
C PRO A 181 -3.77 -1.64 17.06
N LEU A 182 -4.24 -2.81 16.64
CA LEU A 182 -5.14 -3.64 17.44
C LEU A 182 -4.35 -4.56 18.39
N VAL A 183 -3.93 -4.01 19.54
CA VAL A 183 -3.15 -4.76 20.56
C VAL A 183 -3.89 -6.00 21.02
N ARG A 184 -5.21 -5.92 21.22
CA ARG A 184 -6.05 -7.02 21.68
C ARG A 184 -6.08 -8.21 20.68
N TYR A 185 -5.88 -7.96 19.40
CA TYR A 185 -5.76 -8.99 18.37
C TYR A 185 -4.31 -9.35 18.03
N THR A 186 -3.36 -8.85 18.85
CA THR A 186 -1.94 -9.14 18.65
C THR A 186 -1.54 -10.34 19.51
N THR A 187 -0.99 -11.36 18.86
CA THR A 187 -0.55 -12.60 19.52
C THR A 187 0.86 -12.99 19.05
N VAL A 188 1.55 -13.74 19.90
CA VAL A 188 2.80 -14.44 19.60
C VAL A 188 2.51 -15.92 19.71
N SER A 189 2.54 -16.67 18.62
CA SER A 189 2.18 -18.10 18.58
C SER A 189 0.85 -18.41 19.29
N GLY A 190 -0.13 -17.51 19.14
CA GLY A 190 -1.46 -17.62 19.76
C GLY A 190 -1.58 -17.07 21.18
N ILE A 191 -0.47 -16.71 21.84
CA ILE A 191 -0.48 -16.10 23.18
C ILE A 191 -0.72 -14.59 23.04
N PRO A 192 -1.71 -14.02 23.75
CA PRO A 192 -1.94 -12.56 23.70
C PRO A 192 -0.70 -11.75 24.08
N LEU A 193 -0.40 -10.71 23.33
CA LEU A 193 0.78 -9.86 23.59
C LEU A 193 0.77 -9.26 25.00
N SER A 194 -0.42 -8.99 25.55
CA SER A 194 -0.60 -8.45 26.91
C SER A 194 -0.20 -9.41 28.04
N GLU A 195 -0.06 -10.70 27.76
CA GLU A 195 0.47 -11.68 28.72
C GLU A 195 1.99 -11.78 28.70
N LEU A 196 2.62 -11.32 27.60
CA LEU A 196 4.06 -11.44 27.34
C LEU A 196 4.81 -10.14 27.63
N LEU A 197 4.18 -8.99 27.44
CA LEU A 197 4.79 -7.67 27.62
C LEU A 197 3.94 -6.79 28.54
N SER A 198 4.63 -5.98 29.35
CA SER A 198 3.95 -4.97 30.16
C SER A 198 3.27 -3.90 29.28
N LYS A 199 2.22 -3.29 29.82
CA LYS A 199 1.48 -2.21 29.14
C LYS A 199 2.41 -1.10 28.65
N ASP A 200 3.37 -0.68 29.47
CA ASP A 200 4.36 0.36 29.14
C ASP A 200 5.20 0.01 27.89
N LYS A 201 5.62 -1.26 27.75
CA LYS A 201 6.36 -1.73 26.58
C LYS A 201 5.48 -1.74 25.34
N ILE A 202 4.24 -2.22 25.47
CA ILE A 202 3.26 -2.23 24.37
C ILE A 202 2.97 -0.81 23.89
N ASP A 203 2.72 0.14 24.79
CA ASP A 203 2.44 1.54 24.45
C ASP A 203 3.61 2.21 23.70
N LYS A 204 4.86 1.89 24.07
CA LYS A 204 6.07 2.33 23.37
C LYS A 204 6.14 1.73 21.95
N LEU A 205 5.84 0.45 21.79
CA LEU A 205 5.82 -0.22 20.48
C LEU A 205 4.73 0.35 19.57
N VAL A 206 3.53 0.61 20.09
CA VAL A 206 2.45 1.29 19.37
C VAL A 206 2.88 2.68 18.90
N THR A 207 3.49 3.46 19.81
CA THR A 207 3.98 4.81 19.50
C THR A 207 5.07 4.76 18.42
N ARG A 208 6.02 3.83 18.53
CA ARG A 208 7.07 3.64 17.52
C ARG A 208 6.49 3.22 16.17
N THR A 209 5.45 2.40 16.15
CA THR A 209 4.78 1.99 14.91
C THR A 209 4.18 3.17 14.18
N ARG A 210 3.49 4.06 14.90
CA ARG A 210 2.95 5.31 14.33
C ARG A 210 4.03 6.20 13.73
N ASN A 211 5.20 6.22 14.34
CA ASN A 211 6.35 7.02 13.91
C ASN A 211 7.32 6.28 12.99
N GLY A 212 7.06 5.02 12.62
CA GLY A 212 8.00 4.19 11.90
C GLY A 212 8.44 4.73 10.53
N GLY A 213 7.57 5.48 9.84
CA GLY A 213 7.95 6.18 8.60
C GLY A 213 8.90 7.34 8.85
N ILE A 214 8.62 8.15 9.88
CA ILE A 214 9.42 9.31 10.28
C ILE A 214 10.80 8.87 10.79
N GLU A 215 10.87 7.76 11.55
CA GLU A 215 12.13 7.19 12.03
C GLU A 215 13.09 6.90 10.87
N ILE A 216 12.59 6.30 9.78
CA ILE A 216 13.39 6.00 8.58
C ILE A 216 13.85 7.28 7.87
N VAL A 217 12.94 8.26 7.70
CA VAL A 217 13.28 9.56 7.09
C VAL A 217 14.38 10.27 7.89
N ASN A 218 14.32 10.20 9.20
CA ASN A 218 15.34 10.82 10.08
C ASN A 218 16.73 10.18 9.92
N TYR A 219 16.80 8.87 9.64
CA TYR A 219 18.07 8.19 9.33
C TYR A 219 18.56 8.51 7.91
N LEU A 220 17.67 8.42 6.92
CA LEU A 220 18.05 8.60 5.51
C LEU A 220 18.40 10.04 5.15
N LYS A 221 17.86 11.03 5.88
CA LYS A 221 17.98 12.48 5.61
C LYS A 221 17.36 12.91 4.28
N THR A 222 17.43 12.08 3.25
CA THR A 222 16.82 12.30 1.93
C THR A 222 16.02 11.07 1.53
N GLY A 223 14.83 11.25 0.97
CA GLY A 223 13.94 10.17 0.59
C GLY A 223 13.09 9.61 1.73
N SER A 224 12.52 8.44 1.53
CA SER A 224 11.64 7.75 2.47
C SER A 224 11.82 6.24 2.37
N ALA A 225 11.13 5.48 3.24
CA ALA A 225 11.11 4.02 3.15
C ALA A 225 10.66 3.53 1.77
N TYR A 226 11.29 2.52 1.22
CA TYR A 226 10.89 1.90 -0.05
C TYR A 226 11.01 0.37 -0.05
N TYR A 227 11.87 -0.25 0.74
CA TYR A 227 11.97 -1.71 0.82
C TYR A 227 10.71 -2.36 1.42
N ALA A 228 10.24 -1.87 2.57
CA ALA A 228 9.05 -2.41 3.21
C ALA A 228 7.75 -2.06 2.45
N PRO A 229 7.54 -0.84 1.93
CA PRO A 229 6.40 -0.52 1.08
C PRO A 229 6.32 -1.40 -0.17
N SER A 230 7.45 -1.60 -0.87
CA SER A 230 7.48 -2.45 -2.07
C SER A 230 7.23 -3.93 -1.74
N ALA A 231 7.70 -4.42 -0.59
CA ALA A 231 7.41 -5.76 -0.13
C ALA A 231 5.91 -5.93 0.19
N ALA A 232 5.30 -4.95 0.85
CA ALA A 232 3.86 -4.95 1.15
C ALA A 232 3.02 -4.92 -0.13
N ALA A 233 3.37 -4.09 -1.11
CA ALA A 233 2.69 -4.03 -2.40
C ALA A 233 2.83 -5.36 -3.18
N ALA A 234 4.04 -5.93 -3.24
CA ALA A 234 4.29 -7.22 -3.88
C ALA A 234 3.53 -8.38 -3.21
N GLU A 235 3.35 -8.36 -1.87
CA GLU A 235 2.55 -9.35 -1.14
C GLU A 235 1.07 -9.25 -1.49
N MET A 236 0.53 -8.04 -1.69
CA MET A 236 -0.84 -7.84 -2.17
C MET A 236 -0.98 -8.39 -3.60
N VAL A 237 -0.06 -8.05 -4.50
CA VAL A 237 -0.01 -8.58 -5.87
C VAL A 237 0.03 -10.10 -5.85
N GLU A 238 0.89 -10.70 -5.05
CA GLU A 238 1.00 -12.16 -4.94
C GLU A 238 -0.29 -12.82 -4.44
N SER A 239 -0.99 -12.18 -3.48
CA SER A 239 -2.27 -12.68 -2.99
C SER A 239 -3.35 -12.70 -4.09
N ILE A 240 -3.35 -11.69 -4.96
CA ILE A 240 -4.27 -11.58 -6.10
C ILE A 240 -3.89 -12.62 -7.16
N VAL A 241 -2.64 -12.62 -7.62
CA VAL A 241 -2.14 -13.48 -8.70
C VAL A 241 -2.34 -14.96 -8.40
N LYS A 242 -1.93 -15.38 -7.19
CA LYS A 242 -1.99 -16.77 -6.73
C LYS A 242 -3.32 -17.12 -6.04
N ASN A 243 -4.30 -16.20 -6.04
CA ASN A 243 -5.60 -16.35 -5.36
C ASN A 243 -5.47 -16.87 -3.92
N LYS A 244 -4.51 -16.35 -3.15
CA LYS A 244 -4.21 -16.85 -1.80
C LYS A 244 -5.33 -16.60 -0.80
N LYS A 245 -6.25 -15.67 -1.09
CA LYS A 245 -7.39 -15.29 -0.23
C LYS A 245 -6.93 -14.86 1.17
N ARG A 246 -5.77 -14.22 1.25
CA ARG A 246 -5.21 -13.74 2.52
C ARG A 246 -6.00 -12.58 3.08
N ILE A 247 -5.99 -12.47 4.40
CA ILE A 247 -6.59 -11.33 5.11
C ILE A 247 -5.49 -10.31 5.38
N PHE A 248 -5.67 -9.10 4.84
CA PHE A 248 -4.78 -7.97 5.03
C PHE A 248 -5.56 -6.72 5.47
N PRO A 249 -5.01 -5.87 6.32
CA PRO A 249 -5.54 -4.53 6.51
C PRO A 249 -5.13 -3.65 5.31
N CYS A 250 -6.10 -3.36 4.45
CA CYS A 250 -5.94 -2.52 3.27
C CYS A 250 -6.86 -1.31 3.35
N SER A 251 -6.49 -0.20 2.73
CA SER A 251 -7.37 0.93 2.53
C SER A 251 -8.37 0.62 1.42
N VAL A 252 -9.65 0.65 1.74
CA VAL A 252 -10.72 0.28 0.82
C VAL A 252 -11.90 1.24 0.97
N PHE A 253 -12.71 1.35 -0.09
CA PHE A 253 -13.91 2.18 -0.07
C PHE A 253 -14.99 1.54 0.80
N LEU A 254 -15.33 2.24 1.89
CA LEU A 254 -16.39 1.85 2.83
C LEU A 254 -17.69 2.56 2.47
N ASN A 255 -18.77 1.81 2.48
CA ASN A 255 -20.13 2.30 2.20
C ASN A 255 -21.15 1.54 3.06
N GLY A 256 -21.05 1.69 4.36
CA GLY A 256 -21.87 1.05 5.39
C GLY A 256 -21.05 0.28 6.41
N GLU A 257 -19.94 -0.33 6.00
CA GLU A 257 -19.10 -1.13 6.90
C GLU A 257 -18.52 -0.24 8.03
N TYR A 258 -18.48 -0.77 9.25
CA TYR A 258 -18.12 -0.04 10.48
C TYR A 258 -18.97 1.22 10.74
N GLY A 259 -20.11 1.40 10.02
CA GLY A 259 -20.93 2.60 10.05
C GLY A 259 -20.31 3.79 9.30
N PHE A 260 -19.35 3.54 8.40
CA PHE A 260 -18.71 4.58 7.60
C PHE A 260 -19.24 4.59 6.17
N GLU A 261 -19.37 5.78 5.61
CA GLU A 261 -19.82 5.97 4.23
C GLU A 261 -18.89 6.91 3.47
N ASN A 262 -18.72 6.63 2.18
CA ASN A 262 -18.00 7.48 1.24
C ASN A 262 -16.55 7.82 1.68
N VAL A 263 -15.79 6.83 2.16
CA VAL A 263 -14.42 7.03 2.61
C VAL A 263 -13.56 5.81 2.33
N PHE A 264 -12.31 6.03 1.99
CA PHE A 264 -11.27 5.02 2.05
C PHE A 264 -10.70 4.96 3.46
N CYS A 265 -10.62 3.78 4.02
CA CYS A 265 -10.05 3.54 5.35
C CYS A 265 -9.45 2.14 5.43
N GLY A 266 -8.36 2.00 6.18
CA GLY A 266 -7.70 0.72 6.41
C GLY A 266 -8.52 -0.19 7.31
N VAL A 267 -9.02 -1.29 6.74
CA VAL A 267 -9.80 -2.33 7.44
C VAL A 267 -9.38 -3.72 6.95
N PRO A 268 -9.68 -4.79 7.70
CA PRO A 268 -9.33 -6.14 7.25
C PRO A 268 -10.15 -6.53 6.03
N VAL A 269 -9.47 -6.96 4.98
CA VAL A 269 -10.10 -7.47 3.76
C VAL A 269 -9.53 -8.83 3.39
N ARG A 270 -10.34 -9.68 2.80
CA ARG A 270 -9.87 -10.89 2.15
C ARG A 270 -9.52 -10.55 0.70
N LEU A 271 -8.25 -10.70 0.34
CA LEU A 271 -7.70 -10.33 -0.96
C LEU A 271 -7.42 -11.58 -1.81
N GLY A 272 -8.00 -11.65 -2.98
CA GLY A 272 -7.85 -12.78 -3.92
C GLY A 272 -7.93 -12.33 -5.37
N LYS A 273 -8.16 -13.29 -6.29
CA LYS A 273 -8.03 -13.09 -7.74
C LYS A 273 -8.84 -11.92 -8.31
N GLU A 274 -9.99 -11.62 -7.73
CA GLU A 274 -10.87 -10.54 -8.21
C GLU A 274 -10.66 -9.21 -7.44
N GLY A 275 -9.58 -9.10 -6.65
CA GLY A 275 -9.34 -7.99 -5.75
C GLY A 275 -9.92 -8.28 -4.37
N ILE A 276 -10.71 -7.34 -3.83
CA ILE A 276 -11.37 -7.50 -2.52
C ILE A 276 -12.53 -8.47 -2.64
N LEU A 277 -12.40 -9.65 -2.03
CA LEU A 277 -13.47 -10.65 -2.00
C LEU A 277 -14.54 -10.33 -0.94
N ASN A 278 -14.12 -9.81 0.19
CA ASN A 278 -15.01 -9.27 1.23
C ASN A 278 -14.23 -8.39 2.22
N ILE A 279 -14.95 -7.49 2.88
CA ILE A 279 -14.50 -6.71 4.02
C ILE A 279 -14.92 -7.46 5.29
N LEU A 280 -14.02 -7.57 6.27
CA LEU A 280 -14.32 -8.21 7.54
C LEU A 280 -14.58 -7.12 8.60
N GLU A 281 -15.77 -7.12 9.17
CA GLU A 281 -16.10 -6.25 10.29
C GLU A 281 -15.74 -6.92 11.61
N LEU A 282 -14.74 -6.38 12.29
CA LEU A 282 -14.32 -6.84 13.61
C LEU A 282 -15.22 -6.23 14.69
N LYS A 283 -15.46 -6.96 15.77
CA LYS A 283 -16.09 -6.42 16.98
C LYS A 283 -15.07 -5.56 17.73
N LEU A 284 -14.98 -4.29 17.36
CA LEU A 284 -14.09 -3.33 17.99
C LEU A 284 -14.63 -2.89 19.37
N LEU A 285 -13.73 -2.58 20.29
CA LEU A 285 -14.09 -1.91 21.54
C LEU A 285 -14.51 -0.45 21.24
N PRO A 286 -15.29 0.20 22.11
CA PRO A 286 -15.73 1.58 21.88
C PRO A 286 -14.59 2.55 21.59
N GLU A 287 -13.45 2.42 22.30
CA GLU A 287 -12.24 3.23 22.10
C GLU A 287 -11.55 2.92 20.75
N GLU A 288 -11.47 1.65 20.34
CA GLU A 288 -10.93 1.24 19.03
C GLU A 288 -11.80 1.79 17.89
N LEU A 289 -13.12 1.67 18.01
CA LEU A 289 -14.06 2.21 17.02
C LEU A 289 -14.01 3.73 16.96
N SER A 290 -13.90 4.41 18.11
CA SER A 290 -13.75 5.87 18.18
C SER A 290 -12.46 6.34 17.50
N ALA A 291 -11.37 5.63 17.71
CA ALA A 291 -10.09 5.91 17.04
C ALA A 291 -10.19 5.68 15.52
N LEU A 292 -10.83 4.60 15.09
CA LEU A 292 -11.05 4.31 13.68
C LEU A 292 -11.94 5.36 13.01
N LYS A 293 -13.00 5.82 13.70
CA LYS A 293 -13.87 6.89 13.23
C LYS A 293 -13.12 8.20 13.06
N LYS A 294 -12.30 8.59 14.05
CA LYS A 294 -11.46 9.79 13.94
C LYS A 294 -10.54 9.69 12.73
N SER A 295 -9.93 8.54 12.50
CA SER A 295 -9.06 8.29 11.34
C SER A 295 -9.82 8.45 10.02
N ALA A 296 -11.01 7.90 9.91
CA ALA A 296 -11.87 8.05 8.71
C ALA A 296 -12.31 9.51 8.50
N ASP A 297 -12.63 10.24 9.58
CA ASP A 297 -13.01 11.65 9.51
C ASP A 297 -11.85 12.55 9.06
N ASP A 298 -10.62 12.26 9.47
CA ASP A 298 -9.39 12.94 8.99
C ASP A 298 -9.21 12.73 7.47
N VAL A 299 -9.44 11.53 6.97
CA VAL A 299 -9.41 11.24 5.52
C VAL A 299 -10.51 12.01 4.79
N LYS A 300 -11.75 11.99 5.29
CA LYS A 300 -12.87 12.77 4.71
C LYS A 300 -12.58 14.26 4.65
N ALA A 301 -11.96 14.81 5.70
CA ALA A 301 -11.57 16.22 5.73
C ALA A 301 -10.56 16.57 4.62
N ASN A 302 -9.64 15.67 4.31
CA ASN A 302 -8.68 15.85 3.22
C ASN A 302 -9.33 15.66 1.84
N ILE A 303 -10.24 14.69 1.69
CA ILE A 303 -11.02 14.49 0.45
C ILE A 303 -11.82 15.76 0.09
N LYS A 304 -12.41 16.45 1.08
CA LYS A 304 -13.16 17.71 0.84
C LYS A 304 -12.32 18.86 0.26
N LYS A 305 -10.99 18.79 0.36
CA LYS A 305 -10.07 19.77 -0.23
C LYS A 305 -9.82 19.54 -1.72
N LEU A 306 -10.19 18.36 -2.23
CA LEU A 306 -10.00 17.99 -3.62
C LEU A 306 -11.06 18.66 -4.50
N LYS A 307 -10.69 18.98 -5.73
CA LYS A 307 -11.58 19.50 -6.78
C LYS A 307 -11.89 18.37 -7.78
N ILE A 308 -12.50 17.28 -7.29
CA ILE A 308 -12.80 16.09 -8.10
C ILE A 308 -14.32 15.95 -8.19
#